data_21db0960f3f5063d40afbb03cec3d3a1
#
_entry.id   21db0960f3f5063d40afbb03cec3d3a1
#
_cell.length_a   1.000
_cell.length_b   1.000
_cell.length_c   1.000
_cell.angle_alpha   90.00
_cell.angle_beta   90.00
_cell.angle_gamma   90.00
#
_symmetry.space_group_name_H-M   'P 1'
#
loop_
_entity.id
_entity.type
_entity.pdbx_description
1 polymer ?
#
loop_
_entity_poly.entity_id
_entity_poly.type
_entity_poly.pdbx_seq_one_letter_code
_entity_poly.pdbx_strand_id
1 'polypeptide(L)'
;ANEEVLRWTQNFMAKLGGEVPSEEGLKEALWDTLNSGQVIPGYGHAVLRKTDPRYTSQREFCINTPGLAEYPLFQLVKMIFEVAPGVLTEHGKAKNPWPNVDAQSGVIQWYYGVTEYEFYTVLFGIGRALGCLANITWDRALGYAIERPKSVTTAMLEEAAGL
;
A
#
# COMPACT_ATOMS: atom_id res chain seq x y z
N ALA A 1 4.21 -2.55 8.34
CA ALA A 1 3.09 -1.80 7.75
C ALA A 1 1.95 -2.74 7.34
N ASN A 2 2.18 -3.76 6.46
CA ASN A 2 1.11 -4.65 5.98
C ASN A 2 0.40 -5.46 7.09
N GLU A 3 1.08 -5.87 8.16
CA GLU A 3 0.45 -6.42 9.36
C GLU A 3 -0.54 -5.44 9.99
N GLU A 4 -0.11 -4.21 10.19
CA GLU A 4 -0.93 -3.14 10.78
C GLU A 4 -2.17 -2.87 9.92
N VAL A 5 -2.01 -2.83 8.59
CA VAL A 5 -3.13 -2.67 7.65
C VAL A 5 -4.09 -3.85 7.77
N LEU A 6 -3.59 -5.09 7.81
CA LEU A 6 -4.44 -6.26 7.95
C LEU A 6 -5.24 -6.24 9.26
N ARG A 7 -4.57 -5.97 10.39
CA ARG A 7 -5.24 -5.86 11.71
C ARG A 7 -6.31 -4.76 11.70
N TRP A 8 -5.97 -3.62 11.11
CA TRP A 8 -6.92 -2.52 10.99
C TRP A 8 -8.13 -2.93 10.12
N THR A 9 -7.91 -3.58 8.97
CA THR A 9 -8.98 -4.03 8.07
C THR A 9 -9.90 -5.05 8.75
N GLN A 10 -9.33 -6.01 9.48
CA GLN A 10 -10.10 -7.00 10.24
C GLN A 10 -10.94 -6.34 11.35
N ASN A 11 -10.33 -5.45 12.12
CA ASN A 11 -11.02 -4.71 13.18
C ASN A 11 -12.09 -3.77 12.60
N PHE A 12 -11.80 -3.13 11.47
CA PHE A 12 -12.73 -2.26 10.78
C PHE A 12 -13.95 -3.04 10.28
N MET A 13 -13.73 -4.20 9.67
CA MET A 13 -14.81 -5.09 9.28
C MET A 13 -15.67 -5.54 10.47
N ALA A 14 -15.03 -5.90 11.58
CA ALA A 14 -15.76 -6.27 12.80
C ALA A 14 -16.63 -5.12 13.36
N LYS A 15 -16.13 -3.88 13.31
CA LYS A 15 -16.90 -2.68 13.69
C LYS A 15 -18.09 -2.43 12.77
N LEU A 16 -18.01 -2.82 11.52
CA LEU A 16 -19.07 -2.72 10.52
C LEU A 16 -20.08 -3.89 10.58
N GLY A 17 -20.02 -4.70 11.63
CA GLY A 17 -20.93 -5.83 11.82
C GLY A 17 -20.48 -7.15 11.21
N GLY A 18 -19.23 -7.24 10.72
CA GLY A 18 -18.65 -8.44 10.13
C GLY A 18 -19.02 -8.68 8.67
N GLU A 19 -19.76 -7.78 8.06
CA GLU A 19 -20.15 -7.82 6.66
C GLU A 19 -19.58 -6.63 5.88
N VAL A 20 -19.52 -6.77 4.57
CA VAL A 20 -19.12 -5.65 3.69
C VAL A 20 -20.24 -4.61 3.69
N PRO A 21 -19.99 -3.37 4.11
CA PRO A 21 -21.02 -2.35 4.23
C PRO A 21 -21.50 -1.83 2.87
N SER A 22 -22.54 -0.99 2.89
CA SER A 22 -22.84 -0.15 1.72
C SER A 22 -21.75 0.91 1.49
N GLU A 23 -21.70 1.48 0.30
CA GLU A 23 -20.74 2.55 -0.04
C GLU A 23 -20.90 3.76 0.89
N GLU A 24 -22.13 4.17 1.17
CA GLU A 24 -22.45 5.27 2.08
C GLU A 24 -21.98 4.97 3.50
N GLY A 25 -22.28 3.76 4.01
CA GLY A 25 -21.85 3.35 5.35
C GLY A 25 -20.32 3.27 5.46
N LEU A 26 -19.65 2.82 4.41
CA LEU A 26 -18.19 2.84 4.37
C LEU A 26 -17.64 4.26 4.38
N LYS A 27 -18.22 5.16 3.56
CA LYS A 27 -17.79 6.57 3.51
C LYS A 27 -17.93 7.23 4.88
N GLU A 28 -19.04 7.05 5.58
CA GLU A 28 -19.27 7.56 6.92
C GLU A 28 -18.21 7.02 7.91
N ALA A 29 -17.97 5.72 7.92
CA ALA A 29 -17.00 5.08 8.81
C ALA A 29 -15.55 5.54 8.54
N LEU A 30 -15.20 5.82 7.28
CA LEU A 30 -13.89 6.39 6.92
C LEU A 30 -13.76 7.84 7.42
N TRP A 31 -14.81 8.64 7.30
CA TRP A 31 -14.85 9.99 7.87
C TRP A 31 -14.70 9.97 9.39
N ASP A 32 -15.40 9.08 10.08
CA ASP A 32 -15.27 8.91 11.54
C ASP A 32 -13.84 8.54 11.94
N THR A 33 -13.20 7.67 11.17
CA THR A 33 -11.79 7.32 11.36
C THR A 33 -10.89 8.55 11.27
N LEU A 34 -11.04 9.36 10.22
CA LEU A 34 -10.23 10.57 10.01
C LEU A 34 -10.53 11.64 11.06
N ASN A 35 -11.80 11.84 11.43
CA ASN A 35 -12.23 12.81 12.43
C ASN A 35 -11.75 12.45 13.84
N SER A 36 -11.56 11.15 14.13
CA SER A 36 -10.94 10.69 15.38
C SER A 36 -9.42 10.91 15.45
N GLY A 37 -8.83 11.50 14.40
CA GLY A 37 -7.39 11.75 14.30
C GLY A 37 -6.57 10.53 13.84
N GLN A 38 -7.24 9.45 13.44
CA GLN A 38 -6.60 8.27 12.89
C GLN A 38 -6.38 8.43 11.38
N VAL A 39 -5.50 7.61 10.83
CA VAL A 39 -5.26 7.52 9.39
C VAL A 39 -5.95 6.28 8.80
N ILE A 40 -6.17 6.27 7.50
CA ILE A 40 -6.55 5.05 6.77
C ILE A 40 -5.25 4.32 6.40
N PRO A 41 -4.91 3.20 7.08
CA PRO A 41 -3.64 2.52 6.82
C PRO A 41 -3.58 1.96 5.40
N GLY A 42 -2.37 1.93 4.82
CA GLY A 42 -2.16 1.48 3.44
C GLY A 42 -2.42 2.55 2.38
N TYR A 43 -2.85 3.75 2.77
CA TYR A 43 -3.07 4.89 1.88
C TYR A 43 -2.01 5.97 2.09
N GLY A 44 -1.58 6.56 0.99
CA GLY A 44 -0.50 7.53 0.99
C GLY A 44 0.88 6.90 0.75
N HIS A 45 1.83 7.74 0.34
CA HIS A 45 3.22 7.34 0.10
C HIS A 45 4.14 8.57 0.17
N ALA A 46 5.35 8.38 0.70
CA ALA A 46 6.32 9.46 0.80
C ALA A 46 6.78 9.97 -0.59
N VAL A 47 6.92 9.06 -1.56
CA VAL A 47 7.45 9.34 -2.90
C VAL A 47 6.36 9.30 -3.97
N LEU A 48 5.55 8.24 -4.03
CA LEU A 48 4.53 8.09 -5.07
C LEU A 48 3.43 9.14 -4.95
N ARG A 49 2.88 9.56 -6.10
CA ARG A 49 1.76 10.52 -6.21
C ARG A 49 0.56 9.94 -6.97
N LYS A 50 0.65 8.67 -7.34
CA LYS A 50 -0.40 7.85 -7.96
C LYS A 50 -0.47 6.52 -7.23
N THR A 51 -1.45 5.69 -7.59
CA THR A 51 -1.56 4.31 -7.10
C THR A 51 -0.24 3.56 -7.31
N ASP A 52 0.19 2.85 -6.28
CA ASP A 52 1.38 2.01 -6.35
C ASP A 52 1.17 0.90 -7.39
N PRO A 53 2.06 0.74 -8.38
CA PRO A 53 1.90 -0.29 -9.42
C PRO A 53 1.91 -1.72 -8.84
N ARG A 54 2.56 -1.92 -7.69
CA ARG A 54 2.53 -3.22 -6.99
C ARG A 54 1.13 -3.51 -6.43
N TYR A 55 0.44 -2.50 -5.92
CA TYR A 55 -0.96 -2.63 -5.52
C TYR A 55 -1.84 -3.00 -6.71
N THR A 56 -1.66 -2.35 -7.86
CA THR A 56 -2.42 -2.64 -9.07
C THR A 56 -2.27 -4.10 -9.50
N SER A 57 -1.04 -4.61 -9.57
CA SER A 57 -0.77 -6.01 -9.93
C SER A 57 -1.39 -6.99 -8.92
N GLN A 58 -1.30 -6.70 -7.63
CA GLN A 58 -1.95 -7.52 -6.60
C GLN A 58 -3.47 -7.50 -6.72
N ARG A 59 -4.05 -6.34 -7.01
CA ARG A 59 -5.49 -6.19 -7.20
C ARG A 59 -6.00 -7.00 -8.39
N GLU A 60 -5.30 -6.94 -9.51
CA GLU A 60 -5.59 -7.76 -10.70
C GLU A 60 -5.51 -9.26 -10.39
N PHE A 61 -4.48 -9.68 -9.67
CA PHE A 61 -4.36 -11.06 -9.20
C PHE A 61 -5.56 -11.48 -8.36
N CYS A 62 -5.95 -10.67 -7.37
CA CYS A 62 -7.09 -10.97 -6.50
C CYS A 62 -8.41 -11.07 -7.27
N ILE A 63 -8.67 -10.16 -8.19
CA ILE A 63 -9.90 -10.14 -9.00
C ILE A 63 -9.98 -11.37 -9.90
N ASN A 64 -8.85 -11.82 -10.45
CA ASN A 64 -8.78 -12.94 -11.38
C ASN A 64 -8.61 -14.31 -10.68
N THR A 65 -8.53 -14.34 -9.34
CA THR A 65 -8.40 -15.59 -8.57
C THR A 65 -9.74 -15.99 -7.96
N PRO A 66 -10.37 -17.08 -8.45
CA PRO A 66 -11.62 -17.59 -7.87
C PRO A 66 -11.47 -17.84 -6.36
N GLY A 67 -12.52 -17.53 -5.59
CA GLY A 67 -12.52 -17.63 -4.13
C GLY A 67 -11.86 -16.43 -3.42
N LEU A 68 -10.71 -15.96 -3.89
CA LEU A 68 -10.10 -14.73 -3.36
C LEU A 68 -10.90 -13.49 -3.77
N ALA A 69 -11.39 -13.46 -5.01
CA ALA A 69 -12.26 -12.39 -5.50
C ALA A 69 -13.52 -12.21 -4.65
N GLU A 70 -14.05 -13.30 -4.11
CA GLU A 70 -15.27 -13.34 -3.28
C GLU A 70 -14.97 -13.26 -1.77
N TYR A 71 -13.69 -13.26 -1.40
CA TYR A 71 -13.30 -13.25 0.01
C TYR A 71 -13.71 -11.95 0.70
N PRO A 72 -14.46 -11.99 1.82
CA PRO A 72 -15.07 -10.79 2.42
C PRO A 72 -14.07 -9.69 2.75
N LEU A 73 -12.88 -10.01 3.29
CA LEU A 73 -11.86 -9.01 3.56
C LEU A 73 -11.32 -8.36 2.27
N PHE A 74 -11.22 -9.13 1.18
CA PHE A 74 -10.82 -8.55 -0.10
C PHE A 74 -11.93 -7.66 -0.69
N GLN A 75 -13.18 -8.06 -0.55
CA GLN A 75 -14.31 -7.22 -0.98
C GLN A 75 -14.34 -5.88 -0.22
N LEU A 76 -14.06 -5.89 1.09
CA LEU A 76 -13.91 -4.67 1.86
C LEU A 76 -12.75 -3.80 1.34
N VAL A 77 -11.56 -4.38 1.14
CA VAL A 77 -10.39 -3.66 0.60
C VAL A 77 -10.65 -3.09 -0.78
N LYS A 78 -11.36 -3.85 -1.63
CA LYS A 78 -11.79 -3.39 -2.96
C LYS A 78 -12.71 -2.17 -2.87
N MET A 79 -13.67 -2.18 -1.97
CA MET A 79 -14.59 -1.05 -1.77
C MET A 79 -13.87 0.15 -1.14
N ILE A 80 -12.94 -0.07 -0.21
CA ILE A 80 -12.10 1.01 0.34
C ILE A 80 -11.29 1.68 -0.78
N PHE A 81 -10.78 0.93 -1.75
CA PHE A 81 -10.08 1.50 -2.90
C PHE A 81 -10.96 2.45 -3.73
N GLU A 82 -12.22 2.16 -3.87
CA GLU A 82 -13.16 2.96 -4.64
C GLU A 82 -13.59 4.24 -3.89
N VAL A 83 -13.70 4.17 -2.57
CA VAL A 83 -14.25 5.24 -1.72
C VAL A 83 -13.16 6.12 -1.08
N ALA A 84 -12.10 5.52 -0.53
CA ALA A 84 -11.12 6.22 0.28
C ALA A 84 -10.36 7.34 -0.43
N PRO A 85 -9.98 7.23 -1.73
CA PRO A 85 -9.31 8.34 -2.41
C PRO A 85 -10.15 9.61 -2.47
N GLY A 86 -11.47 9.47 -2.67
CA GLY A 86 -12.41 10.60 -2.64
C GLY A 86 -12.47 11.26 -1.26
N VAL A 87 -12.64 10.44 -0.21
CA VAL A 87 -12.67 10.90 1.19
C VAL A 87 -11.37 11.60 1.59
N LEU A 88 -10.23 11.01 1.26
CA LEU A 88 -8.91 11.58 1.58
C LEU A 88 -8.64 12.89 0.84
N THR A 89 -9.11 12.99 -0.41
CA THR A 89 -9.00 14.23 -1.21
C THR A 89 -9.87 15.33 -0.62
N GLU A 90 -11.11 15.03 -0.25
CA GLU A 90 -12.04 15.95 0.38
C GLU A 90 -11.53 16.40 1.77
N HIS A 91 -10.96 15.48 2.54
CA HIS A 91 -10.35 15.78 3.84
C HIS A 91 -9.12 16.72 3.73
N GLY A 92 -8.38 16.68 2.62
CA GLY A 92 -7.37 17.68 2.24
C GLY A 92 -6.00 17.56 2.93
N LYS A 93 -5.81 16.65 3.89
CA LYS A 93 -4.53 16.49 4.60
C LYS A 93 -3.55 15.52 3.90
N ALA A 94 -4.05 14.62 3.07
CA ALA A 94 -3.24 13.62 2.39
C ALA A 94 -2.66 14.18 1.08
N LYS A 95 -1.33 14.24 0.96
CA LYS A 95 -0.65 14.62 -0.30
C LYS A 95 -0.81 13.58 -1.40
N ASN A 96 -1.02 12.33 -1.02
CA ASN A 96 -1.28 11.21 -1.90
C ASN A 96 -2.45 10.40 -1.33
N PRO A 97 -3.66 10.46 -1.92
CA PRO A 97 -4.82 9.75 -1.44
C PRO A 97 -4.88 8.28 -1.92
N TRP A 98 -3.91 7.83 -2.72
CA TRP A 98 -3.92 6.52 -3.36
C TRP A 98 -3.31 5.43 -2.49
N PRO A 99 -3.71 4.16 -2.66
CA PRO A 99 -3.17 3.05 -1.90
C PRO A 99 -1.72 2.75 -2.30
N ASN A 100 -0.96 2.26 -1.34
CA ASN A 100 0.33 1.63 -1.54
C ASN A 100 0.21 0.09 -1.47
N VAL A 101 1.32 -0.62 -1.66
CA VAL A 101 1.35 -2.08 -1.69
C VAL A 101 0.82 -2.74 -0.42
N ASP A 102 0.92 -2.08 0.73
CA ASP A 102 0.51 -2.64 2.02
C ASP A 102 -1.02 -2.68 2.19
N ALA A 103 -1.77 -1.92 1.39
CA ALA A 103 -3.22 -1.81 1.51
C ALA A 103 -3.96 -3.15 1.34
N GLN A 104 -3.38 -4.12 0.64
CA GLN A 104 -4.01 -5.44 0.46
C GLN A 104 -3.05 -6.62 0.58
N SER A 105 -1.73 -6.42 0.60
CA SER A 105 -0.76 -7.51 0.64
C SER A 105 -0.97 -8.44 1.84
N GLY A 106 -1.33 -7.91 2.99
CA GLY A 106 -1.65 -8.70 4.19
C GLY A 106 -2.90 -9.57 4.00
N VAL A 107 -3.93 -9.06 3.34
CA VAL A 107 -5.17 -9.81 3.07
C VAL A 107 -4.92 -11.00 2.16
N ILE A 108 -4.05 -10.86 1.16
CA ILE A 108 -3.65 -11.96 0.28
C ILE A 108 -2.93 -13.06 1.09
N GLN A 109 -1.96 -12.68 1.89
CA GLN A 109 -1.20 -13.63 2.71
C GLN A 109 -2.12 -14.37 3.69
N TRP A 110 -3.02 -13.64 4.34
CA TRP A 110 -4.01 -14.21 5.26
C TRP A 110 -4.94 -15.22 4.57
N TYR A 111 -5.43 -14.89 3.37
CA TYR A 111 -6.28 -15.79 2.59
C TYR A 111 -5.59 -17.13 2.28
N TYR A 112 -4.29 -17.09 1.98
CA TYR A 112 -3.49 -18.29 1.70
C TYR A 112 -2.97 -19.00 2.98
N GLY A 113 -3.47 -18.63 4.16
CA GLY A 113 -3.17 -19.33 5.41
C GLY A 113 -1.88 -18.90 6.10
N VAL A 114 -1.24 -17.82 5.65
CA VAL A 114 -0.13 -17.20 6.39
C VAL A 114 -0.73 -16.33 7.50
N THR A 115 -1.03 -16.94 8.64
CA THR A 115 -1.76 -16.28 9.74
C THR A 115 -0.86 -15.66 10.79
N GLU A 116 0.41 -16.02 10.81
CA GLU A 116 1.44 -15.45 11.68
C GLU A 116 1.90 -14.09 11.15
N TYR A 117 1.01 -13.10 11.14
CA TYR A 117 1.26 -11.79 10.53
C TYR A 117 2.40 -11.00 11.19
N GLU A 118 2.87 -11.38 12.36
CA GLU A 118 4.08 -10.84 12.99
C GLU A 118 5.33 -11.08 12.11
N PHE A 119 5.30 -12.13 11.28
CA PHE A 119 6.36 -12.45 10.32
C PHE A 119 6.25 -11.71 8.97
N TYR A 120 5.18 -10.95 8.71
CA TYR A 120 5.02 -10.24 7.43
C TYR A 120 6.14 -9.24 7.18
N THR A 121 6.63 -8.58 8.21
CA THR A 121 7.80 -7.70 8.11
C THR A 121 9.07 -8.47 7.77
N VAL A 122 9.22 -9.69 8.28
CA VAL A 122 10.34 -10.59 7.94
C VAL A 122 10.27 -11.01 6.46
N LEU A 123 9.10 -11.42 5.98
CA LEU A 123 8.89 -11.76 4.56
C LEU A 123 9.20 -10.58 3.64
N PHE A 124 8.74 -9.39 4.01
CA PHE A 124 9.10 -8.16 3.30
C PHE A 124 10.62 -7.93 3.30
N GLY A 125 11.28 -8.10 4.46
CA GLY A 125 12.73 -7.94 4.62
C GLY A 125 13.51 -8.90 3.74
N ILE A 126 13.10 -10.17 3.65
CA ILE A 126 13.70 -11.18 2.78
C ILE A 126 13.59 -10.74 1.32
N GLY A 127 12.39 -10.36 0.86
CA GLY A 127 12.18 -9.88 -0.50
C GLY A 127 13.02 -8.64 -0.83
N ARG A 128 13.18 -7.70 0.11
CA ARG A 128 14.04 -6.52 -0.04
C ARG A 128 15.52 -6.89 -0.08
N ALA A 129 15.95 -7.83 0.75
CA ALA A 129 17.33 -8.29 0.82
C ALA A 129 17.80 -8.87 -0.51
N LEU A 130 16.98 -9.65 -1.21
CA LEU A 130 17.31 -10.19 -2.52
C LEU A 130 17.67 -9.10 -3.53
N GLY A 131 16.88 -8.02 -3.61
CA GLY A 131 17.16 -6.90 -4.50
C GLY A 131 18.43 -6.14 -4.12
N CYS A 132 18.63 -5.85 -2.83
CA CYS A 132 19.84 -5.18 -2.34
C CYS A 132 21.09 -6.01 -2.59
N LEU A 133 21.04 -7.31 -2.32
CA LEU A 133 22.16 -8.22 -2.55
C LEU A 133 22.47 -8.36 -4.04
N ALA A 134 21.48 -8.44 -4.91
CA ALA A 134 21.68 -8.46 -6.36
C ALA A 134 22.41 -7.19 -6.83
N ASN A 135 21.97 -6.00 -6.41
CA ASN A 135 22.65 -4.75 -6.74
C ASN A 135 24.10 -4.72 -6.25
N ILE A 136 24.35 -5.09 -4.99
CA ILE A 136 25.71 -5.14 -4.43
C ILE A 136 26.60 -6.11 -5.23
N THR A 137 26.06 -7.27 -5.61
CA THR A 137 26.78 -8.27 -6.38
C THR A 137 27.19 -7.70 -7.76
N TRP A 138 26.26 -7.03 -8.45
CA TRP A 138 26.54 -6.38 -9.73
C TRP A 138 27.57 -5.28 -9.60
N ASP A 139 27.44 -4.39 -8.63
CA ASP A 139 28.38 -3.31 -8.39
C ASP A 139 29.81 -3.85 -8.17
N ARG A 140 29.93 -4.90 -7.39
CA ARG A 140 31.23 -5.54 -7.14
C ARG A 140 31.77 -6.28 -8.36
N ALA A 141 30.91 -6.96 -9.10
CA ALA A 141 31.32 -7.67 -10.32
C ALA A 141 31.81 -6.70 -11.41
N LEU A 142 31.18 -5.54 -11.51
CA LEU A 142 31.55 -4.49 -12.48
C LEU A 142 32.64 -3.55 -11.98
N GLY A 143 33.06 -3.66 -10.71
CA GLY A 143 34.11 -2.82 -10.12
C GLY A 143 33.69 -1.36 -9.91
N TYR A 144 32.42 -1.08 -9.81
CA TYR A 144 31.91 0.28 -9.56
C TYR A 144 32.26 0.79 -8.16
N ALA A 145 32.51 2.09 -8.07
CA ALA A 145 32.65 2.78 -6.80
C ALA A 145 31.28 2.87 -6.09
N ILE A 146 31.32 3.19 -4.79
CA ILE A 146 30.08 3.42 -4.02
C ILE A 146 29.32 4.59 -4.63
N GLU A 147 28.13 4.32 -5.13
CA GLU A 147 27.21 5.34 -5.61
C GLU A 147 26.40 5.94 -4.46
N ARG A 148 26.29 7.26 -4.45
CA ARG A 148 25.43 8.01 -3.54
C ARG A 148 24.47 8.84 -4.38
N PRO A 149 23.34 8.25 -4.84
CA PRO A 149 22.41 8.97 -5.69
C PRO A 149 21.84 10.19 -4.95
N LYS A 150 21.77 11.31 -5.67
CA LYS A 150 21.08 12.52 -5.21
C LYS A 150 19.81 12.69 -6.02
N SER A 151 18.75 13.11 -5.35
CA SER A 151 17.57 13.56 -6.08
C SER A 151 17.86 14.93 -6.70
N VAL A 152 17.68 15.03 -8.00
CA VAL A 152 17.77 16.28 -8.74
C VAL A 152 16.42 16.62 -9.35
N THR A 153 16.08 17.91 -9.37
CA THR A 153 14.90 18.42 -10.04
C THR A 153 15.22 18.79 -11.48
N THR A 154 14.20 18.91 -12.35
CA THR A 154 14.37 19.40 -13.72
C THR A 154 15.04 20.76 -13.73
N ALA A 155 14.64 21.69 -12.86
CA ALA A 155 15.26 23.02 -12.75
C ALA A 155 16.77 22.95 -12.45
N MET A 156 17.20 22.03 -11.58
CA MET A 156 18.63 21.83 -11.30
C MET A 156 19.40 21.29 -12.52
N LEU A 157 18.75 20.48 -13.36
CA LEU A 157 19.34 19.98 -14.60
C LEU A 157 19.41 21.07 -15.65
N GLU A 158 18.38 21.91 -15.78
CA GLU A 158 18.34 23.07 -16.67
C GLU A 158 19.43 24.08 -16.30
N GLU A 159 19.57 24.41 -15.01
CA GLU A 159 20.64 25.28 -14.51
C GLU A 159 22.04 24.69 -14.82
N ALA A 160 22.24 23.40 -14.59
CA ALA A 160 23.48 22.71 -14.87
C ALA A 160 23.79 22.64 -16.38
N ALA A 161 22.79 22.64 -17.25
CA ALA A 161 22.90 22.65 -18.69
C ALA A 161 23.04 24.08 -19.28
N GLY A 162 22.88 25.11 -18.45
CA GLY A 162 22.93 26.51 -18.89
C GLY A 162 21.68 26.95 -19.70
N LEU A 163 20.53 26.32 -19.45
CA LEU A 163 19.22 26.57 -20.09
C LEU A 163 18.35 27.50 -19.21
#